data_1aa777f33b8d1d92a1bae999674b9450
#
_entry.id   1aa777f33b8d1d92a1bae999674b9450
#
_cell.length_a   1.000
_cell.length_b   1.000
_cell.length_c   1.000
_cell.angle_alpha   90.00
_cell.angle_beta   90.00
_cell.angle_gamma   90.00
#
_symmetry.space_group_name_H-M   'P 1'
#
loop_
_entity.id
_entity.type
_entity.pdbx_description
1 polymer ?
#
loop_
_entity_poly.entity_id
_entity_poly.type
_entity_poly.pdbx_seq_one_letter_code
_entity_poly.pdbx_strand_id
1 'polypeptide(L)'
;MNITIVQPLEAQGWTTDNTMLEQLVNKGGVTSAELSKIAVPGKEDEARLKSLEQTFTKHDKLQVVADPTYLKAMPMPTQVDGITQPALFDITAYSALNDSKTYDSAGVGTSQWNAEQALKNYQSALGDPNASMTTYAWQGTGNWTADALAKAKQQGYDTVIATHDS
;
A
#
# COMPACT_ATOMS: atom_id res chain seq x y z
N MET A 1 -17.53 15.76 21.11
CA MET A 1 -17.33 15.04 19.84
C MET A 1 -15.84 14.82 19.68
N ASN A 2 -15.40 13.59 19.47
CA ASN A 2 -14.00 13.29 19.20
C ASN A 2 -13.82 13.13 17.69
N ILE A 3 -12.87 13.84 17.08
CA ILE A 3 -12.55 13.76 15.66
C ILE A 3 -11.13 13.21 15.54
N THR A 4 -10.97 12.15 14.75
CA THR A 4 -9.66 11.63 14.35
C THR A 4 -9.44 12.00 12.89
N ILE A 5 -8.31 12.63 12.60
CA ILE A 5 -7.91 12.95 11.23
C ILE A 5 -6.89 11.92 10.79
N VAL A 6 -7.19 11.21 9.71
CA VAL A 6 -6.32 10.20 9.11
C VAL A 6 -5.72 10.78 7.83
N GLN A 7 -4.39 10.77 7.74
CA GLN A 7 -3.63 11.21 6.58
C GLN A 7 -3.08 10.01 5.83
N PRO A 8 -3.51 9.74 4.58
CA PRO A 8 -2.89 8.70 3.78
C PRO A 8 -1.48 9.12 3.33
N LEU A 9 -0.58 8.16 3.36
CA LEU A 9 0.78 8.30 2.83
C LEU A 9 1.02 7.24 1.76
N GLU A 10 0.91 7.66 0.51
CA GLU A 10 0.98 6.82 -0.68
C GLU A 10 1.78 7.52 -1.78
N ALA A 11 2.28 6.76 -2.75
CA ALA A 11 2.88 7.33 -3.94
C ALA A 11 1.78 7.93 -4.83
N GLN A 12 1.95 9.18 -5.27
CA GLN A 12 1.03 9.81 -6.24
C GLN A 12 1.37 9.49 -7.69
N GLY A 13 2.49 8.83 -7.91
CA GLY A 13 2.90 8.37 -9.24
C GLY A 13 4.15 7.51 -9.12
N TRP A 14 4.24 6.53 -10.00
CA TRP A 14 5.41 5.67 -10.13
C TRP A 14 6.09 5.95 -11.45
N THR A 15 7.42 6.09 -11.42
CA THR A 15 8.24 6.14 -12.62
C THR A 15 8.78 4.75 -12.90
N THR A 16 8.57 4.26 -14.12
CA THR A 16 9.02 2.94 -14.54
C THR A 16 10.30 3.06 -15.39
N ASP A 17 11.33 2.28 -15.05
CA ASP A 17 12.50 2.09 -15.91
C ASP A 17 12.17 1.05 -16.98
N ASN A 18 11.79 1.51 -18.16
CA ASN A 18 11.41 0.66 -19.28
C ASN A 18 12.55 -0.25 -19.75
N THR A 19 13.81 0.20 -19.67
CA THR A 19 14.96 -0.60 -20.07
C THR A 19 15.16 -1.78 -19.13
N MET A 20 15.04 -1.54 -17.82
CA MET A 20 15.07 -2.61 -16.83
C MET A 20 13.86 -3.55 -16.97
N LEU A 21 12.68 -3.02 -17.26
CA LEU A 21 11.47 -3.81 -17.49
C LEU A 21 11.64 -4.77 -18.68
N GLU A 22 12.17 -4.28 -19.81
CA GLU A 22 12.49 -5.10 -20.99
C GLU A 22 13.52 -6.19 -20.67
N GLN A 23 14.57 -5.86 -19.93
CA GLN A 23 15.58 -6.84 -19.51
C GLN A 23 14.97 -7.95 -18.64
N LEU A 24 14.01 -7.61 -17.79
CA LEU A 24 13.29 -8.55 -16.94
C LEU A 24 12.43 -9.51 -17.73
N VAL A 25 11.65 -8.99 -18.67
CA VAL A 25 10.81 -9.79 -19.56
C VAL A 25 11.65 -10.78 -20.35
N ASN A 26 12.84 -10.35 -20.84
CA ASN A 26 13.73 -11.18 -21.65
C ASN A 26 14.48 -12.25 -20.85
N LYS A 27 14.73 -12.01 -19.55
CA LYS A 27 15.46 -12.97 -18.69
C LYS A 27 14.58 -14.05 -18.06
N GLY A 28 13.26 -13.91 -18.15
CA GLY A 28 12.30 -14.93 -17.66
C GLY A 28 12.24 -15.09 -16.14
N GLY A 29 12.82 -14.19 -15.38
CA GLY A 29 12.76 -14.21 -13.92
C GLY A 29 13.37 -12.96 -13.29
N VAL A 30 12.83 -12.55 -12.15
CA VAL A 30 13.21 -11.31 -11.47
C VAL A 30 13.41 -11.56 -9.99
N THR A 31 14.48 -11.05 -9.44
CA THR A 31 14.65 -10.96 -7.99
C THR A 31 13.84 -9.78 -7.43
N SER A 32 13.40 -9.88 -6.17
CA SER A 32 12.70 -8.77 -5.49
C SER A 32 13.52 -7.48 -5.47
N ALA A 33 14.86 -7.59 -5.45
CA ALA A 33 15.78 -6.44 -5.47
C ALA A 33 15.82 -5.74 -6.83
N GLU A 34 15.61 -6.47 -7.93
CA GLU A 34 15.55 -5.91 -9.27
C GLU A 34 14.18 -5.25 -9.52
N LEU A 35 13.09 -5.90 -9.05
CA LEU A 35 11.74 -5.33 -9.09
C LEU A 35 11.65 -3.97 -8.40
N SER A 36 12.28 -3.82 -7.24
CA SER A 36 12.27 -2.56 -6.49
C SER A 36 12.98 -1.39 -7.19
N LYS A 37 13.76 -1.68 -8.24
CA LYS A 37 14.46 -0.66 -9.03
C LYS A 37 13.70 -0.26 -10.30
N ILE A 38 12.73 -1.08 -10.73
CA ILE A 38 11.97 -0.83 -11.97
C ILE A 38 10.91 0.24 -11.80
N ALA A 39 10.22 0.20 -10.67
CA ALA A 39 9.20 1.18 -10.34
C ALA A 39 9.64 1.92 -9.07
N VAL A 40 9.86 3.20 -9.21
CA VAL A 40 10.24 4.10 -8.11
C VAL A 40 9.25 5.25 -8.04
N PRO A 41 8.99 5.81 -6.84
CA PRO A 41 8.20 7.03 -6.71
C PRO A 41 8.79 8.16 -7.56
N GLY A 42 7.94 8.98 -8.14
CA GLY A 42 8.37 10.12 -8.96
C GLY A 42 9.10 11.17 -8.12
N LYS A 43 9.93 12.00 -8.75
CA LYS A 43 10.67 13.07 -8.07
C LYS A 43 9.78 14.07 -7.31
N GLU A 44 8.55 14.26 -7.76
CA GLU A 44 7.56 15.11 -7.10
C GLU A 44 7.14 14.55 -5.73
N ASP A 45 7.20 13.24 -5.56
CA ASP A 45 6.89 12.59 -4.28
C ASP A 45 7.89 12.93 -3.18
N GLU A 46 9.17 13.10 -3.49
CA GLU A 46 10.17 13.47 -2.49
C GLU A 46 9.86 14.86 -1.89
N ALA A 47 9.51 15.83 -2.74
CA ALA A 47 9.15 17.17 -2.30
C ALA A 47 7.84 17.16 -1.49
N ARG A 48 6.87 16.37 -1.93
CA ARG A 48 5.60 16.19 -1.23
C ARG A 48 5.80 15.53 0.13
N LEU A 49 6.59 14.46 0.22
CA LEU A 49 6.90 13.78 1.47
C LEU A 49 7.54 14.75 2.47
N LYS A 50 8.52 15.54 2.03
CA LYS A 50 9.16 16.56 2.88
C LYS A 50 8.17 17.59 3.42
N SER A 51 7.19 18.02 2.60
CA SER A 51 6.11 18.91 3.03
C SER A 51 5.18 18.25 4.05
N LEU A 52 4.84 16.96 3.83
CA LEU A 52 4.03 16.19 4.76
C LEU A 52 4.73 15.97 6.11
N GLU A 53 6.02 15.68 6.12
CA GLU A 53 6.82 15.53 7.36
C GLU A 53 6.82 16.82 8.19
N GLN A 54 6.88 18.00 7.55
CA GLN A 54 6.73 19.28 8.24
C GLN A 54 5.33 19.43 8.86
N THR A 55 4.31 18.90 8.19
CA THR A 55 2.94 18.89 8.70
C THR A 55 2.80 17.95 9.88
N PHE A 56 3.37 16.75 9.80
CA PHE A 56 3.36 15.76 10.89
C PHE A 56 4.06 16.32 12.14
N THR A 57 5.22 16.95 11.97
CA THR A 57 5.94 17.58 13.08
C THR A 57 5.12 18.65 13.80
N LYS A 58 4.26 19.38 13.07
CA LYS A 58 3.39 20.42 13.64
C LYS A 58 2.09 19.85 14.25
N HIS A 59 1.67 18.68 13.81
CA HIS A 59 0.38 18.09 14.12
C HIS A 59 0.56 16.61 14.54
N ASP A 60 1.17 16.40 15.68
CA ASP A 60 1.51 15.10 16.27
C ASP A 60 0.31 14.18 16.57
N LYS A 61 -0.91 14.72 16.46
CA LYS A 61 -2.17 13.97 16.64
C LYS A 61 -2.80 13.48 15.33
N LEU A 62 -2.22 13.80 14.19
CA LEU A 62 -2.62 13.19 12.93
C LEU A 62 -2.31 11.69 12.97
N GLN A 63 -3.23 10.89 12.49
CA GLN A 63 -2.98 9.45 12.29
C GLN A 63 -2.46 9.26 10.86
N VAL A 64 -1.24 8.82 10.71
CA VAL A 64 -0.63 8.57 9.39
C VAL A 64 -0.77 7.10 9.04
N VAL A 65 -1.52 6.82 7.97
CA VAL A 65 -1.69 5.46 7.45
C VAL A 65 -0.99 5.35 6.11
N ALA A 66 0.06 4.53 6.04
CA ALA A 66 0.96 4.48 4.89
C ALA A 66 0.78 3.21 4.05
N ASP A 67 0.96 3.33 2.73
CA ASP A 67 1.18 2.17 1.88
C ASP A 67 2.57 1.58 2.18
N PRO A 68 2.65 0.32 2.65
CA PRO A 68 3.93 -0.29 3.00
C PRO A 68 4.84 -0.52 1.80
N THR A 69 4.29 -0.58 0.59
CA THR A 69 5.07 -0.66 -0.67
C THR A 69 5.77 0.67 -0.93
N TYR A 70 5.08 1.78 -0.70
CA TYR A 70 5.66 3.12 -0.81
C TYR A 70 6.76 3.35 0.24
N LEU A 71 6.51 2.98 1.49
CA LEU A 71 7.52 3.09 2.56
C LEU A 71 8.80 2.32 2.27
N LYS A 72 8.71 1.20 1.55
CA LYS A 72 9.86 0.41 1.14
C LYS A 72 10.72 1.12 0.08
N ALA A 73 10.13 1.97 -0.73
CA ALA A 73 10.78 2.68 -1.83
C ALA A 73 11.30 4.08 -1.42
N MET A 74 10.82 4.64 -0.32
CA MET A 74 11.14 5.98 0.15
C MET A 74 11.73 5.97 1.56
N PRO A 75 12.44 7.02 1.97
CA PRO A 75 12.83 7.20 3.37
C PRO A 75 11.60 7.15 4.28
N MET A 76 11.71 6.40 5.38
CA MET A 76 10.63 6.27 6.34
C MET A 76 10.31 7.63 6.96
N PRO A 77 9.04 8.09 6.93
CA PRO A 77 8.64 9.27 7.66
C PRO A 77 8.73 9.05 9.18
N THR A 78 8.82 10.13 9.93
CA THR A 78 8.96 10.09 11.40
C THR A 78 7.72 9.59 12.12
N GLN A 79 6.55 9.63 11.46
CA GLN A 79 5.27 9.21 12.03
C GLN A 79 4.56 8.27 11.05
N VAL A 80 4.28 7.05 11.49
CA VAL A 80 3.40 6.08 10.83
C VAL A 80 2.64 5.36 11.94
N ASP A 81 1.31 5.45 11.92
CA ASP A 81 0.40 4.90 12.94
C ASP A 81 -0.35 3.66 12.45
N GLY A 82 -0.28 3.39 11.15
CA GLY A 82 -0.88 2.23 10.52
C GLY A 82 -0.44 2.05 9.09
N ILE A 83 -0.75 0.89 8.53
CA ILE A 83 -0.43 0.56 7.12
C ILE A 83 -1.65 0.06 6.39
N THR A 84 -1.70 0.33 5.09
CA THR A 84 -2.74 -0.16 4.19
C THR A 84 -2.38 -1.52 3.58
N GLN A 85 -3.26 -2.06 2.74
CA GLN A 85 -2.91 -3.15 1.83
C GLN A 85 -1.78 -2.71 0.88
N PRO A 86 -0.87 -3.63 0.51
CA PRO A 86 0.25 -3.33 -0.39
C PRO A 86 -0.20 -2.72 -1.72
N ALA A 87 0.51 -1.67 -2.16
CA ALA A 87 0.26 -0.93 -3.39
C ALA A 87 -1.18 -0.40 -3.51
N LEU A 88 -1.84 -0.16 -2.37
CA LEU A 88 -3.26 0.22 -2.30
C LEU A 88 -4.16 -0.66 -3.19
N PHE A 89 -3.92 -1.97 -3.19
CA PHE A 89 -4.68 -2.92 -3.98
C PHE A 89 -6.18 -2.69 -3.81
N ASP A 90 -6.90 -2.50 -4.91
CA ASP A 90 -8.32 -2.15 -4.88
C ASP A 90 -9.19 -3.38 -4.57
N ILE A 91 -9.42 -3.63 -3.27
CA ILE A 91 -10.28 -4.73 -2.78
C ILE A 91 -11.73 -4.54 -3.24
N THR A 92 -12.20 -3.31 -3.34
CA THR A 92 -13.57 -2.99 -3.71
C THR A 92 -13.84 -3.33 -5.18
N ALA A 93 -12.93 -2.96 -6.08
CA ALA A 93 -13.01 -3.34 -7.49
C ALA A 93 -12.80 -4.85 -7.70
N TYR A 94 -11.82 -5.44 -7.01
CA TYR A 94 -11.58 -6.89 -7.05
C TYR A 94 -12.83 -7.69 -6.66
N SER A 95 -13.50 -7.28 -5.60
CA SER A 95 -14.73 -7.93 -5.14
C SER A 95 -15.88 -7.76 -6.15
N ALA A 96 -16.03 -6.56 -6.74
CA ALA A 96 -17.09 -6.28 -7.72
C ALA A 96 -16.94 -7.09 -9.01
N LEU A 97 -15.69 -7.30 -9.48
CA LEU A 97 -15.42 -8.06 -10.68
C LEU A 97 -15.69 -9.57 -10.53
N ASN A 98 -15.58 -10.09 -9.30
CA ASN A 98 -15.74 -11.50 -8.95
C ASN A 98 -14.95 -12.46 -9.87
N ASP A 99 -13.82 -12.04 -10.39
CA ASP A 99 -12.96 -12.77 -11.33
C ASP A 99 -11.54 -12.96 -10.77
N SER A 100 -11.45 -13.75 -9.71
CA SER A 100 -10.16 -14.07 -9.09
C SER A 100 -9.18 -14.76 -10.05
N LYS A 101 -9.70 -15.53 -11.03
CA LYS A 101 -8.86 -16.27 -11.98
C LYS A 101 -8.04 -15.36 -12.88
N THR A 102 -8.60 -14.25 -13.33
CA THR A 102 -7.87 -13.28 -14.14
C THR A 102 -6.74 -12.63 -13.33
N TYR A 103 -7.00 -12.26 -12.07
CA TYR A 103 -5.96 -11.74 -11.17
C TYR A 103 -4.87 -12.78 -10.90
N ASP A 104 -5.24 -14.03 -10.58
CA ASP A 104 -4.30 -15.12 -10.34
C ASP A 104 -3.45 -15.41 -11.59
N SER A 105 -4.05 -15.37 -12.78
CA SER A 105 -3.35 -15.55 -14.06
C SER A 105 -2.37 -14.42 -14.37
N ALA A 106 -2.67 -13.21 -13.89
CA ALA A 106 -1.77 -12.05 -13.96
C ALA A 106 -0.70 -12.05 -12.84
N GLY A 107 -0.66 -13.10 -12.02
CA GLY A 107 0.29 -13.20 -10.90
C GLY A 107 -0.09 -12.34 -9.69
N VAL A 108 -1.32 -11.83 -9.61
CA VAL A 108 -1.83 -11.00 -8.50
C VAL A 108 -2.72 -11.85 -7.59
N GLY A 109 -2.13 -12.81 -6.91
CA GLY A 109 -2.84 -13.64 -5.93
C GLY A 109 -3.10 -12.91 -4.61
N THR A 110 -4.05 -13.43 -3.85
CA THR A 110 -4.46 -12.83 -2.55
C THR A 110 -3.32 -12.72 -1.54
N SER A 111 -2.30 -13.57 -1.64
CA SER A 111 -1.10 -13.53 -0.79
C SER A 111 -0.24 -12.28 -0.99
N GLN A 112 -0.46 -11.53 -2.06
CA GLN A 112 0.32 -10.33 -2.37
C GLN A 112 -0.25 -9.05 -1.76
N TRP A 113 -1.53 -9.05 -1.41
CA TRP A 113 -2.22 -7.89 -0.86
C TRP A 113 -2.93 -8.14 0.47
N ASN A 114 -2.71 -9.30 1.11
CA ASN A 114 -3.25 -9.59 2.44
C ASN A 114 -2.53 -8.81 3.55
N ALA A 115 -3.11 -8.79 4.74
CA ALA A 115 -2.57 -8.08 5.89
C ALA A 115 -1.18 -8.60 6.32
N GLU A 116 -0.93 -9.90 6.17
CA GLU A 116 0.38 -10.51 6.46
C GLU A 116 1.47 -9.94 5.52
N GLN A 117 1.16 -9.83 4.23
CA GLN A 117 2.09 -9.26 3.26
C GLN A 117 2.31 -7.76 3.49
N ALA A 118 1.27 -7.02 3.88
CA ALA A 118 1.40 -5.62 4.28
C ALA A 118 2.42 -5.48 5.43
N LEU A 119 2.28 -6.31 6.46
CA LEU A 119 3.20 -6.32 7.61
C LEU A 119 4.63 -6.70 7.20
N LYS A 120 4.81 -7.71 6.34
CA LYS A 120 6.14 -8.10 5.81
C LYS A 120 6.80 -6.96 5.03
N ASN A 121 6.04 -6.22 4.23
CA ASN A 121 6.56 -5.06 3.50
C ASN A 121 7.01 -3.96 4.46
N TYR A 122 6.22 -3.69 5.50
CA TYR A 122 6.56 -2.73 6.55
C TYR A 122 7.83 -3.14 7.31
N GLN A 123 7.91 -4.39 7.76
CA GLN A 123 9.10 -4.95 8.42
C GLN A 123 10.34 -4.82 7.53
N SER A 124 10.19 -5.09 6.23
CA SER A 124 11.27 -4.94 5.26
C SER A 124 11.69 -3.49 5.08
N ALA A 125 10.76 -2.54 5.12
CA ALA A 125 11.07 -1.11 5.04
C ALA A 125 11.85 -0.60 6.25
N LEU A 126 11.52 -1.12 7.45
CA LEU A 126 12.22 -0.81 8.69
C LEU A 126 13.55 -1.55 8.86
N GLY A 127 13.74 -2.68 8.17
CA GLY A 127 14.83 -3.62 8.46
C GLY A 127 14.67 -4.34 9.80
N ASP A 128 13.46 -4.37 10.36
CA ASP A 128 13.12 -5.03 11.63
C ASP A 128 12.04 -6.10 11.42
N PRO A 129 12.40 -7.40 11.45
CA PRO A 129 11.44 -8.49 11.26
C PRO A 129 10.46 -8.66 12.43
N ASN A 130 10.69 -8.03 13.57
CA ASN A 130 9.82 -8.10 14.74
C ASN A 130 8.90 -6.88 14.86
N ALA A 131 9.01 -5.90 13.96
CA ALA A 131 8.14 -4.74 13.98
C ALA A 131 6.67 -5.18 13.80
N SER A 132 5.79 -4.54 14.55
CA SER A 132 4.34 -4.71 14.46
C SER A 132 3.68 -3.40 14.07
N MET A 133 2.58 -3.49 13.30
CA MET A 133 1.81 -2.32 12.89
C MET A 133 0.36 -2.73 12.66
N THR A 134 -0.58 -1.84 12.98
CA THR A 134 -2.00 -2.04 12.67
C THR A 134 -2.22 -1.97 11.15
N THR A 135 -2.96 -2.95 10.61
CA THR A 135 -3.27 -3.03 9.19
C THR A 135 -4.71 -2.60 8.94
N TYR A 136 -4.90 -1.80 7.89
CA TYR A 136 -6.20 -1.30 7.47
C TYR A 136 -6.46 -1.68 6.02
N ALA A 137 -7.71 -2.02 5.68
CA ALA A 137 -8.13 -2.06 4.30
C ALA A 137 -8.65 -0.67 3.90
N TRP A 138 -7.95 -0.03 2.97
CA TRP A 138 -8.33 1.29 2.44
C TRP A 138 -9.30 1.11 1.26
N GLN A 139 -10.34 1.95 1.19
CA GLN A 139 -11.28 1.94 0.08
C GLN A 139 -10.59 2.25 -1.24
N GLY A 140 -10.87 1.44 -2.26
CA GLY A 140 -10.47 1.70 -3.63
C GLY A 140 -11.49 2.56 -4.39
N THR A 141 -11.66 2.27 -5.68
CA THR A 141 -12.54 3.02 -6.57
C THR A 141 -14.02 2.65 -6.43
N GLY A 142 -14.33 1.49 -5.83
CA GLY A 142 -15.69 1.03 -5.57
C GLY A 142 -16.14 1.30 -4.15
N ASN A 143 -17.41 0.99 -3.87
CA ASN A 143 -17.98 1.09 -2.53
C ASN A 143 -17.68 -0.17 -1.71
N TRP A 144 -17.67 -0.04 -0.38
CA TRP A 144 -17.63 -1.16 0.53
C TRP A 144 -18.97 -1.92 0.50
N THR A 145 -19.02 -2.98 -0.28
CA THR A 145 -20.15 -3.94 -0.28
C THR A 145 -19.95 -5.01 0.79
N ALA A 146 -20.99 -5.79 1.10
CA ALA A 146 -20.87 -6.94 1.99
C ALA A 146 -19.80 -7.94 1.51
N ASP A 147 -19.71 -8.17 0.19
CA ASP A 147 -18.71 -9.05 -0.40
C ASP A 147 -17.30 -8.48 -0.28
N ALA A 148 -17.11 -7.17 -0.49
CA ALA A 148 -15.82 -6.52 -0.33
C ALA A 148 -15.35 -6.57 1.14
N LEU A 149 -16.25 -6.34 2.09
CA LEU A 149 -15.96 -6.46 3.53
C LEU A 149 -15.60 -7.91 3.91
N ALA A 150 -16.33 -8.90 3.37
CA ALA A 150 -16.00 -10.31 3.58
C ALA A 150 -14.63 -10.66 3.01
N LYS A 151 -14.28 -10.16 1.82
CA LYS A 151 -12.95 -10.34 1.22
C LYS A 151 -11.85 -9.71 2.07
N ALA A 152 -12.02 -8.45 2.49
CA ALA A 152 -11.06 -7.78 3.38
C ALA A 152 -10.84 -8.60 4.66
N LYS A 153 -11.90 -9.08 5.30
CA LYS A 153 -11.83 -9.92 6.49
C LYS A 153 -11.09 -11.23 6.25
N GLN A 154 -11.36 -11.92 5.13
CA GLN A 154 -10.66 -13.16 4.75
C GLN A 154 -9.15 -12.95 4.56
N GLN A 155 -8.74 -11.75 4.17
CA GLN A 155 -7.35 -11.38 3.99
C GLN A 155 -6.69 -10.81 5.25
N GLY A 156 -7.38 -10.88 6.39
CA GLY A 156 -6.82 -10.52 7.69
C GLY A 156 -6.96 -9.04 8.07
N TYR A 157 -7.79 -8.27 7.36
CA TYR A 157 -8.09 -6.89 7.73
C TYR A 157 -9.31 -6.85 8.65
N ASP A 158 -9.10 -6.40 9.89
CA ASP A 158 -10.17 -6.26 10.88
C ASP A 158 -10.83 -4.88 10.85
N THR A 159 -10.20 -3.92 10.21
CA THR A 159 -10.68 -2.54 10.10
C THR A 159 -10.60 -2.05 8.68
N VAL A 160 -11.65 -1.42 8.20
CA VAL A 160 -11.70 -0.77 6.89
C VAL A 160 -11.77 0.75 7.07
N ILE A 161 -11.15 1.48 6.14
CA ILE A 161 -11.28 2.93 6.04
C ILE A 161 -12.11 3.23 4.79
N ALA A 162 -13.22 3.92 5.00
CA ALA A 162 -14.11 4.34 3.93
C ALA A 162 -13.91 5.83 3.63
N THR A 163 -14.10 6.21 2.37
CA THR A 163 -14.21 7.60 1.96
C THR A 163 -15.64 8.10 2.15
N HIS A 164 -15.86 9.41 2.08
CA HIS A 164 -17.19 10.02 2.32
C HIS A 164 -18.24 9.64 1.26
N ASP A 165 -17.83 9.12 0.13
CA ASP A 165 -18.72 8.70 -0.98
C ASP A 165 -19.14 7.22 -0.92
N SER A 166 -18.87 6.54 0.20
CA SER A 166 -19.17 5.11 0.40
C SER A 166 -20.54 4.89 1.04
#